data_01bfb8d2d7e89c4e125f10a1b5a903c8
#
_entry.id   01bfb8d2d7e89c4e125f10a1b5a903c8
#
_cell.length_a   1.000
_cell.length_b   1.000
_cell.length_c   1.000
_cell.angle_alpha   90.00
_cell.angle_beta   90.00
_cell.angle_gamma   90.00
#
_symmetry.space_group_name_H-M   'P 1'
#
loop_
_entity.id
_entity.type
_entity.pdbx_description
1 polymer ?
#
loop_
_entity_poly.entity_id
_entity_poly.type
_entity_poly.pdbx_seq_one_letter_code
_entity_poly.pdbx_strand_id
1 'polypeptide(L)'
;MLASVAASASAAEAPRTLRVDYFHTGGQGVEILALDRVSIEPLPTPWPKAEFEARQREFQARRKQIRAENRPESEMNALFRQEQAYTTQLFRRQRHAGAVGAFQGANYDAQAFYRSQLDCVMFTRNEVPFCRVCQRALDQVIDLYAGPRRPD
;
A
#
# COMPACT_ATOMS: atom_id res chain seq x y z
N MET A 1 8.93 -21.03 4.63
CA MET A 1 8.33 -21.97 3.66
C MET A 1 7.99 -21.17 2.42
N LEU A 2 8.55 -21.51 1.26
CA LEU A 2 8.30 -20.82 -0.01
C LEU A 2 7.11 -21.51 -0.68
N ALA A 3 6.00 -20.80 -0.88
CA ALA A 3 4.93 -21.26 -1.73
C ALA A 3 5.13 -20.69 -3.14
N SER A 4 5.44 -21.53 -4.10
CA SER A 4 5.53 -21.17 -5.51
C SER A 4 4.17 -21.44 -6.14
N VAL A 5 3.47 -20.40 -6.58
CA VAL A 5 2.22 -20.54 -7.31
C VAL A 5 2.53 -20.25 -8.77
N ALA A 6 2.45 -21.26 -9.60
CA ALA A 6 2.55 -21.11 -11.05
C ALA A 6 1.15 -20.88 -11.64
N ALA A 7 0.93 -19.71 -12.24
CA ALA A 7 -0.29 -19.43 -13.00
C ALA A 7 -0.03 -19.77 -14.47
N SER A 8 -0.87 -20.60 -15.06
CA SER A 8 -0.84 -20.88 -16.50
C SER A 8 -1.50 -19.72 -17.25
N ALA A 9 -0.71 -18.95 -17.96
CA ALA A 9 -1.16 -17.94 -18.90
C ALA A 9 -1.28 -18.55 -20.30
N SER A 10 -2.14 -17.97 -21.13
CA SER A 10 -2.29 -18.32 -22.53
C SER A 10 -0.93 -18.20 -23.26
N ALA A 11 -0.74 -18.94 -24.33
CA ALA A 11 0.52 -19.36 -24.97
C ALA A 11 1.58 -18.28 -25.35
N ALA A 12 1.46 -17.05 -24.87
CA ALA A 12 2.40 -15.97 -25.19
C ALA A 12 3.09 -15.29 -23.98
N GLU A 13 2.76 -15.68 -22.75
CA GLU A 13 3.34 -15.03 -21.57
C GLU A 13 4.12 -16.02 -20.69
N ALA A 14 5.35 -15.63 -20.35
CA ALA A 14 6.19 -16.40 -19.44
C ALA A 14 5.51 -16.55 -18.06
N PRO A 15 5.68 -17.71 -17.38
CA PRO A 15 5.10 -17.93 -16.07
C PRO A 15 5.59 -16.88 -15.07
N ARG A 16 4.65 -16.19 -14.41
CA ARG A 16 4.97 -15.20 -13.38
C ARG A 16 4.99 -15.90 -12.03
N THR A 17 6.09 -15.78 -11.32
CA THR A 17 6.24 -16.31 -9.97
C THR A 17 5.96 -15.20 -8.97
N LEU A 18 4.97 -15.41 -8.11
CA LEU A 18 4.73 -14.53 -6.97
C LEU A 18 5.52 -15.09 -5.78
N ARG A 19 6.46 -14.30 -5.27
CA ARG A 19 7.13 -14.59 -4.01
C ARG A 19 6.44 -13.83 -2.91
N VAL A 20 5.92 -14.55 -1.92
CA VAL A 20 5.32 -13.96 -0.72
C VAL A 20 6.26 -14.24 0.43
N ASP A 21 6.90 -13.19 0.94
CA ASP A 21 7.73 -13.27 2.14
C ASP A 21 6.88 -12.88 3.36
N TYR A 22 6.78 -13.79 4.32
CA TYR A 22 6.10 -13.55 5.59
C TYR A 22 7.11 -13.19 6.67
N PHE A 23 6.88 -12.11 7.37
CA PHE A 23 7.59 -11.81 8.59
C PHE A 23 6.93 -12.56 9.75
N HIS A 24 7.69 -13.44 10.37
CA HIS A 24 7.23 -14.21 11.53
C HIS A 24 7.54 -13.44 12.81
N THR A 25 6.52 -12.99 13.50
CA THR A 25 6.65 -12.45 14.86
C THR A 25 6.25 -13.52 15.86
N GLY A 26 7.26 -14.27 16.35
CA GLY A 26 7.11 -15.07 17.58
C GLY A 26 6.28 -16.35 17.48
N GLY A 27 6.95 -17.46 17.30
CA GLY A 27 6.72 -18.74 17.94
C GLY A 27 5.51 -19.61 17.60
N GLN A 28 4.51 -19.13 16.89
CA GLN A 28 3.42 -19.98 16.42
C GLN A 28 3.20 -19.74 14.92
N GLY A 29 3.49 -20.78 14.14
CA GLY A 29 3.39 -20.72 12.69
C GLY A 29 1.96 -20.41 12.24
N VAL A 30 1.82 -19.46 11.33
CA VAL A 30 0.59 -19.31 10.55
C VAL A 30 0.61 -20.40 9.49
N GLU A 31 -0.22 -21.41 9.67
CA GLU A 31 -0.45 -22.45 8.67
C GLU A 31 -1.29 -21.84 7.54
N ILE A 32 -0.71 -21.74 6.35
CA ILE A 32 -1.49 -21.37 5.16
C ILE A 32 -2.20 -22.65 4.72
N LEU A 33 -3.45 -22.78 5.15
CA LEU A 33 -4.36 -23.80 4.64
C LEU A 33 -4.68 -23.45 3.19
N ALA A 34 -4.18 -24.28 2.27
CA ALA A 34 -4.48 -24.40 0.85
C ALA A 34 -5.14 -23.18 0.17
N LEU A 35 -4.36 -22.46 -0.63
CA LEU A 35 -4.88 -21.52 -1.61
C LEU A 35 -5.47 -22.31 -2.80
N ASP A 36 -6.72 -22.76 -2.69
CA ASP A 36 -7.38 -23.58 -3.71
C ASP A 36 -7.63 -22.84 -5.04
N ARG A 37 -7.69 -21.53 -5.03
CA ARG A 37 -7.77 -20.70 -6.24
C ARG A 37 -7.24 -19.29 -5.98
N VAL A 38 -6.09 -18.99 -6.53
CA VAL A 38 -5.64 -17.60 -6.70
C VAL A 38 -5.89 -17.22 -8.15
N SER A 39 -6.94 -16.45 -8.40
CA SER A 39 -7.07 -15.73 -9.66
C SER A 39 -6.10 -14.54 -9.56
N ILE A 40 -4.93 -14.69 -10.16
CA ILE A 40 -3.94 -13.62 -10.22
C ILE A 40 -4.27 -12.80 -11.46
N GLU A 41 -4.97 -11.69 -11.26
CA GLU A 41 -4.99 -10.65 -12.28
C GLU A 41 -3.56 -10.14 -12.50
N PRO A 42 -3.22 -9.66 -13.72
CA PRO A 42 -1.85 -9.24 -14.01
C PRO A 42 -1.37 -8.19 -13.00
N LEU A 43 -0.36 -8.53 -12.23
CA LEU A 43 0.35 -7.62 -11.34
C LEU A 43 1.43 -6.87 -12.12
N PRO A 44 1.67 -5.59 -11.79
CA PRO A 44 1.06 -4.79 -10.74
C PRO A 44 -0.29 -4.18 -11.14
N THR A 45 -1.13 -3.83 -10.13
CA THR A 45 -2.36 -3.06 -10.37
C THR A 45 -1.98 -1.68 -10.92
N PRO A 46 -2.52 -1.29 -12.10
CA PRO A 46 -2.17 -0.01 -12.71
C PRO A 46 -2.61 1.19 -11.87
N TRP A 47 -1.72 2.18 -11.74
CA TRP A 47 -2.01 3.47 -11.13
C TRP A 47 -1.04 4.53 -11.66
N PRO A 48 -1.32 5.82 -11.56
CA PRO A 48 -0.49 6.89 -12.12
C PRO A 48 0.77 7.14 -11.29
N LYS A 49 1.58 6.11 -11.13
CA LYS A 49 2.81 6.13 -10.31
C LYS A 49 3.78 7.20 -10.77
N ALA A 50 4.00 7.33 -12.08
CA ALA A 50 4.93 8.29 -12.63
C ALA A 50 4.53 9.75 -12.31
N GLU A 51 3.23 10.06 -12.42
CA GLU A 51 2.67 11.37 -12.06
C GLU A 51 2.85 11.64 -10.55
N PHE A 52 2.52 10.66 -9.72
CA PHE A 52 2.71 10.74 -8.27
C PHE A 52 4.19 11.01 -7.93
N GLU A 53 5.12 10.23 -8.47
CA GLU A 53 6.54 10.36 -8.19
C GLU A 53 7.12 11.69 -8.67
N ALA A 54 6.70 12.18 -9.85
CA ALA A 54 7.10 13.49 -10.34
C ALA A 54 6.69 14.58 -9.36
N ARG A 55 5.44 14.54 -8.91
CA ARG A 55 4.91 15.53 -7.97
C ARG A 55 5.57 15.42 -6.58
N GLN A 56 5.86 14.21 -6.13
CA GLN A 56 6.59 14.00 -4.88
C GLN A 56 7.99 14.62 -4.93
N ARG A 57 8.71 14.52 -6.06
CA ARG A 57 10.01 15.18 -6.23
C ARG A 57 9.90 16.69 -6.11
N GLU A 58 8.85 17.31 -6.68
CA GLU A 58 8.63 18.75 -6.56
C GLU A 58 8.38 19.17 -5.11
N PHE A 59 7.50 18.46 -4.40
CA PHE A 59 7.24 18.72 -2.98
C PHE A 59 8.51 18.55 -2.13
N GLN A 60 9.32 17.54 -2.41
CA GLN A 60 10.60 17.34 -1.73
C GLN A 60 11.58 18.47 -1.97
N ALA A 61 11.69 18.95 -3.21
CA ALA A 61 12.55 20.09 -3.54
C ALA A 61 12.11 21.35 -2.78
N ARG A 62 10.81 21.63 -2.74
CA ARG A 62 10.27 22.77 -1.99
C ARG A 62 10.50 22.64 -0.48
N ARG A 63 10.35 21.43 0.10
CA ARG A 63 10.69 21.18 1.52
C ARG A 63 12.17 21.47 1.83
N LYS A 64 13.08 21.02 0.93
CA LYS A 64 14.51 21.30 1.08
C LYS A 64 14.79 22.79 1.05
N GLN A 65 14.14 23.53 0.13
CA GLN A 65 14.28 24.96 0.02
C GLN A 65 13.79 25.69 1.30
N ILE A 66 12.58 25.38 1.78
CA ILE A 66 12.02 25.97 3.02
C ILE A 66 13.00 25.79 4.19
N ARG A 67 13.58 24.58 4.34
CA ARG A 67 14.56 24.32 5.39
C ARG A 67 15.86 25.09 5.19
N ALA A 68 16.40 25.11 3.98
CA ALA A 68 17.65 25.79 3.66
C ALA A 68 17.56 27.31 3.90
N GLU A 69 16.41 27.90 3.61
CA GLU A 69 16.11 29.32 3.82
C GLU A 69 15.64 29.63 5.25
N ASN A 70 15.56 28.62 6.12
CA ASN A 70 15.06 28.73 7.50
C ASN A 70 13.72 29.47 7.61
N ARG A 71 12.79 29.15 6.70
CA ARG A 71 11.47 29.78 6.61
C ARG A 71 10.54 29.33 7.75
N PRO A 72 9.51 30.10 8.06
CA PRO A 72 8.58 29.77 9.13
C PRO A 72 7.93 28.37 8.96
N GLU A 73 7.72 27.67 10.06
CA GLU A 73 7.07 26.33 10.07
C GLU A 73 5.65 26.36 9.46
N SER A 74 4.98 27.51 9.51
CA SER A 74 3.68 27.70 8.85
C SER A 74 3.72 27.44 7.35
N GLU A 75 4.84 27.72 6.68
CA GLU A 75 5.02 27.46 5.25
C GLU A 75 5.22 25.97 4.99
N MET A 76 5.98 25.28 5.84
CA MET A 76 6.12 23.83 5.79
C MET A 76 4.75 23.15 5.95
N ASN A 77 3.96 23.59 6.92
CA ASN A 77 2.63 23.07 7.17
C ASN A 77 1.66 23.35 6.01
N ALA A 78 1.76 24.52 5.39
CA ALA A 78 0.99 24.82 4.18
C ALA A 78 1.36 23.91 3.01
N LEU A 79 2.65 23.64 2.84
CA LEU A 79 3.14 22.70 1.80
C LEU A 79 2.65 21.29 2.04
N PHE A 80 2.64 20.80 3.27
CA PHE A 80 2.10 19.47 3.61
C PHE A 80 0.59 19.38 3.30
N ARG A 81 -0.18 20.42 3.60
CA ARG A 81 -1.61 20.44 3.23
C ARG A 81 -1.82 20.42 1.71
N GLN A 82 -0.98 21.12 0.95
CA GLN A 82 -1.03 21.08 -0.51
C GLN A 82 -0.72 19.69 -1.06
N GLU A 83 0.31 19.05 -0.52
CA GLU A 83 0.69 17.68 -0.89
C GLU A 83 -0.44 16.69 -0.60
N GLN A 84 -1.01 16.77 0.60
CA GLN A 84 -2.13 15.94 1.05
C GLN A 84 -3.36 16.11 0.14
N ALA A 85 -3.76 17.35 -0.13
CA ALA A 85 -4.89 17.63 -1.00
C ALA A 85 -4.68 17.08 -2.42
N TYR A 86 -3.49 17.28 -2.99
CA TYR A 86 -3.13 16.76 -4.31
C TYR A 86 -3.17 15.23 -4.33
N THR A 87 -2.52 14.58 -3.39
CA THR A 87 -2.40 13.12 -3.32
C THR A 87 -3.77 12.47 -3.11
N THR A 88 -4.59 13.02 -2.22
CA THR A 88 -5.96 12.56 -1.99
C THR A 88 -6.78 12.64 -3.28
N GLN A 89 -6.70 13.77 -4.00
CA GLN A 89 -7.43 13.94 -5.25
C GLN A 89 -6.94 12.98 -6.33
N LEU A 90 -5.61 12.83 -6.47
CA LEU A 90 -5.01 11.91 -7.42
C LEU A 90 -5.52 10.48 -7.20
N PHE A 91 -5.49 10.00 -5.96
CA PHE A 91 -5.87 8.63 -5.64
C PHE A 91 -7.37 8.38 -5.78
N ARG A 92 -8.22 9.35 -5.41
CA ARG A 92 -9.68 9.21 -5.53
C ARG A 92 -10.18 9.11 -6.98
N ARG A 93 -9.44 9.69 -7.93
CA ARG A 93 -9.82 9.67 -9.36
C ARG A 93 -9.47 8.37 -10.07
N GLN A 94 -8.74 7.47 -9.44
CA GLN A 94 -8.26 6.27 -10.09
C GLN A 94 -9.37 5.21 -10.21
N ARG A 95 -9.33 4.46 -11.31
CA ARG A 95 -10.23 3.33 -11.55
C ARG A 95 -10.25 2.33 -10.39
N HIS A 96 -9.11 2.12 -9.76
CA HIS A 96 -8.93 1.17 -8.66
C HIS A 96 -8.91 1.86 -7.29
N ALA A 97 -9.49 3.05 -7.16
CA ALA A 97 -9.63 3.73 -5.88
C ALA A 97 -10.43 2.84 -4.90
N GLY A 98 -9.87 2.62 -3.71
CA GLY A 98 -10.49 1.76 -2.69
C GLY A 98 -10.49 0.25 -2.98
N ALA A 99 -10.00 -0.19 -4.14
CA ALA A 99 -9.82 -1.61 -4.42
C ALA A 99 -8.59 -2.18 -3.70
N VAL A 100 -8.67 -3.43 -3.28
CA VAL A 100 -7.49 -4.20 -2.85
C VAL A 100 -6.78 -4.69 -4.09
N GLY A 101 -5.46 -4.49 -4.15
CA GLY A 101 -4.62 -4.82 -5.29
C GLY A 101 -3.14 -4.85 -4.92
N ALA A 102 -2.27 -4.87 -5.91
CA ALA A 102 -0.82 -4.79 -5.73
C ALA A 102 -0.29 -3.52 -6.40
N PHE A 103 -0.35 -2.42 -5.69
CA PHE A 103 0.08 -1.11 -6.18
C PHE A 103 1.56 -0.93 -5.89
N GLN A 104 2.39 -0.92 -6.93
CA GLN A 104 3.83 -0.82 -6.80
C GLN A 104 4.25 0.49 -6.11
N GLY A 105 5.22 0.40 -5.20
CA GLY A 105 5.75 1.53 -4.43
C GLY A 105 5.23 1.52 -2.99
N ALA A 106 5.98 0.90 -2.09
CA ALA A 106 5.71 0.85 -0.66
C ALA A 106 7.03 0.77 0.12
N ASN A 107 6.97 0.91 1.43
CA ASN A 107 8.11 0.75 2.34
C ASN A 107 9.35 1.58 1.91
N TYR A 108 9.12 2.83 1.48
CA TYR A 108 10.17 3.75 1.00
C TYR A 108 10.92 3.27 -0.26
N ASP A 109 10.45 2.20 -0.91
CA ASP A 109 10.99 1.70 -2.15
C ASP A 109 9.93 1.81 -3.27
N ALA A 110 10.34 2.47 -4.36
CA ALA A 110 9.44 2.72 -5.49
C ALA A 110 9.19 1.48 -6.35
N GLN A 111 9.98 0.42 -6.24
CA GLN A 111 9.98 -0.70 -7.18
C GLN A 111 9.80 -2.06 -6.50
N ALA A 112 10.44 -2.31 -5.36
CA ALA A 112 10.54 -3.65 -4.77
C ALA A 112 9.27 -4.07 -4.03
N PHE A 113 8.50 -3.11 -3.50
CA PHE A 113 7.36 -3.41 -2.63
C PHE A 113 6.03 -2.91 -3.20
N TYR A 114 4.96 -3.54 -2.73
CA TYR A 114 3.59 -3.23 -3.13
C TYR A 114 2.73 -2.91 -1.92
N ARG A 115 1.85 -1.93 -2.08
CA ARG A 115 0.79 -1.61 -1.11
C ARG A 115 -0.53 -2.21 -1.56
N SER A 116 -1.32 -2.62 -0.59
CA SER A 116 -2.58 -3.32 -0.82
C SER A 116 -3.72 -2.43 -1.30
N GLN A 117 -3.64 -1.13 -1.06
CA GLN A 117 -4.53 -0.10 -1.59
C GLN A 117 -3.73 1.15 -1.93
N LEU A 118 -4.27 2.03 -2.76
CA LEU A 118 -3.59 3.28 -3.13
C LEU A 118 -3.41 4.21 -1.94
N ASP A 119 -4.39 4.25 -1.04
CA ASP A 119 -4.42 5.17 0.08
C ASP A 119 -4.75 4.46 1.39
N CYS A 120 -4.07 4.88 2.46
CA CYS A 120 -4.27 4.36 3.80
C CYS A 120 -3.52 5.26 4.80
N VAL A 121 -4.12 5.53 5.94
CA VAL A 121 -3.47 6.29 7.01
C VAL A 121 -2.12 5.71 7.44
N MET A 122 -1.87 4.42 7.20
CA MET A 122 -0.61 3.75 7.57
C MET A 122 0.58 4.15 6.70
N PHE A 123 0.38 4.64 5.48
CA PHE A 123 1.48 4.91 4.57
C PHE A 123 1.33 6.20 3.75
N THR A 124 0.25 6.95 3.97
CA THR A 124 0.08 8.29 3.42
C THR A 124 -0.20 9.28 4.55
N ARG A 125 -0.05 10.56 4.26
CA ARG A 125 -0.46 11.64 5.17
C ARG A 125 -1.90 12.09 4.93
N ASN A 126 -2.61 11.40 4.05
CA ASN A 126 -3.98 11.73 3.72
C ASN A 126 -4.91 11.43 4.89
N GLU A 127 -5.94 12.25 5.06
CA GLU A 127 -6.99 12.03 6.05
C GLU A 127 -7.97 10.97 5.55
N VAL A 128 -7.50 9.73 5.56
CA VAL A 128 -8.24 8.55 5.12
C VAL A 128 -8.21 7.48 6.19
N PRO A 129 -9.20 6.60 6.27
CA PRO A 129 -9.20 5.50 7.22
C PRO A 129 -8.11 4.47 6.89
N PHE A 130 -7.97 3.48 7.76
CA PHE A 130 -7.21 2.27 7.44
C PHE A 130 -7.76 1.60 6.18
N CYS A 131 -6.87 1.12 5.31
CA CYS A 131 -7.28 0.29 4.18
C CYS A 131 -7.87 -1.04 4.66
N ARG A 132 -8.63 -1.73 3.79
CA ARG A 132 -9.31 -2.99 4.13
C ARG A 132 -8.38 -4.06 4.69
N VAL A 133 -7.15 -4.12 4.17
CA VAL A 133 -6.15 -5.11 4.65
C VAL A 133 -5.66 -4.73 6.04
N CYS A 134 -5.40 -3.44 6.31
CA CYS A 134 -5.01 -2.98 7.62
C CYS A 134 -6.16 -3.14 8.64
N GLN A 135 -7.40 -2.83 8.26
CA GLN A 135 -8.58 -3.06 9.10
C GLN A 135 -8.69 -4.53 9.52
N ARG A 136 -8.60 -5.44 8.53
CA ARG A 136 -8.63 -6.89 8.81
C ARG A 136 -7.49 -7.33 9.75
N ALA A 137 -6.29 -6.82 9.54
CA ALA A 137 -5.15 -7.14 10.41
C ALA A 137 -5.37 -6.63 11.84
N LEU A 138 -5.92 -5.43 11.99
CA LEU A 138 -6.28 -4.88 13.31
C LEU A 138 -7.38 -5.68 13.98
N ASP A 139 -8.44 -6.06 13.26
CA ASP A 139 -9.50 -6.90 13.77
C ASP A 139 -8.96 -8.24 14.27
N GLN A 140 -8.06 -8.87 13.52
CA GLN A 140 -7.41 -10.13 13.94
C GLN A 140 -6.61 -9.97 15.24
N VAL A 141 -5.89 -8.86 15.39
CA VAL A 141 -5.15 -8.58 16.64
C VAL A 141 -6.12 -8.32 17.79
N ILE A 142 -7.19 -7.57 17.57
CA ILE A 142 -8.21 -7.31 18.59
C ILE A 142 -8.86 -8.62 19.03
N ASP A 143 -9.27 -9.46 18.08
CA ASP A 143 -9.92 -10.74 18.36
C ASP A 143 -9.00 -11.71 19.15
N LEU A 144 -7.68 -11.64 18.91
CA LEU A 144 -6.70 -12.42 19.66
C LEU A 144 -6.70 -12.09 21.15
N TYR A 145 -6.89 -10.80 21.50
CA TYR A 145 -6.84 -10.35 22.91
C TYR A 145 -8.21 -10.21 23.57
N ALA A 146 -9.24 -9.89 22.80
CA ALA A 146 -10.59 -9.65 23.31
C ALA A 146 -11.54 -10.85 23.13
N GLY A 147 -11.11 -11.87 22.39
CA GLY A 147 -11.95 -12.97 21.94
C GLY A 147 -12.85 -12.56 20.75
N PRO A 148 -13.44 -13.54 20.06
CA PRO A 148 -14.28 -13.26 18.90
C PRO A 148 -15.49 -12.41 19.29
N ARG A 149 -15.84 -11.45 18.45
CA ARG A 149 -17.02 -10.60 18.65
C ARG A 149 -18.27 -11.47 18.74
N ARG A 150 -19.06 -11.28 19.79
CA ARG A 150 -20.39 -11.92 19.87
C ARG A 150 -21.25 -11.32 18.76
N PRO A 151 -21.94 -12.15 17.95
CA PRO A 151 -22.93 -11.63 17.02
C PRO A 151 -24.05 -10.93 17.81
N ASP A 152 -24.41 -9.73 17.40
CA ASP A 152 -25.58 -8.99 17.90
C ASP A 152 -26.90 -9.67 17.45
#